data_f2fc5b527b3759eb00394fb407b8ef89
#
_entry.id   f2fc5b527b3759eb00394fb407b8ef89
#
_cell.length_a   1.000
_cell.length_b   1.000
_cell.length_c   1.000
_cell.angle_alpha   90.00
_cell.angle_beta   90.00
_cell.angle_gamma   90.00
#
_symmetry.space_group_name_H-M   'P 1'
#
loop_
_entity.id
_entity.type
_entity.pdbx_description
1 polymer ?
#
loop_
_entity_poly.entity_id
_entity_poly.type
_entity_poly.pdbx_seq_one_letter_code
_entity_poly.pdbx_strand_id
1 'polypeptide(L)'
;VSGTMEHEDSLGNKGVIQSMGCQWMTAGSGILHKEMPQPSERMLGCQLWVNLPAAKKMVPPAYRDIAPDDIPVVMSDKATVRILSGSHRGIRGTLDNSYVQITYLDVTLPADASWKYNEARDDENLFLYLLEGSLFPEVKQQSAESKGCAILYSVPVPGEDTDEPVEVKAGPEGARFLLLSAPPLKEPIVWGGPIVMNSREELEEAFRELRNGTFIK
;
A
#
# COMPACT_ATOMS: atom_id res chain seq x y z
N VAL A 1 -2.25 4.64 10.41
CA VAL A 1 -3.58 5.27 10.33
C VAL A 1 -3.94 5.94 11.65
N SER A 2 -3.89 5.24 12.75
CA SER A 2 -4.04 5.79 14.10
C SER A 2 -3.25 4.97 15.12
N GLY A 3 -2.82 5.59 16.21
CA GLY A 3 -1.97 4.99 17.23
C GLY A 3 -0.49 5.25 16.97
N THR A 4 0.35 4.70 17.80
CA THR A 4 1.82 4.85 17.76
C THR A 4 2.47 3.49 17.73
N MET A 5 3.45 3.30 16.85
CA MET A 5 4.20 2.06 16.68
C MET A 5 5.70 2.34 16.83
N GLU A 6 6.35 1.78 17.83
CA GLU A 6 7.80 1.73 17.89
C GLU A 6 8.33 0.61 17.00
N HIS A 7 9.46 0.83 16.37
CA HIS A 7 10.10 -0.17 15.53
C HIS A 7 11.62 -0.17 15.72
N GLU A 8 12.21 -1.32 15.45
CA GLU A 8 13.64 -1.56 15.47
C GLU A 8 13.98 -2.60 14.41
N ASP A 9 15.12 -2.46 13.74
CA ASP A 9 15.56 -3.41 12.72
C ASP A 9 17.00 -3.92 12.94
N SER A 10 17.37 -4.94 12.17
CA SER A 10 18.71 -5.57 12.22
C SER A 10 19.84 -4.69 11.68
N LEU A 11 19.56 -3.55 11.08
CA LEU A 11 20.53 -2.54 10.64
C LEU A 11 20.83 -1.52 11.74
N GLY A 12 20.14 -1.61 12.89
CA GLY A 12 20.28 -0.70 14.01
C GLY A 12 19.39 0.54 13.94
N ASN A 13 18.48 0.61 12.97
CA ASN A 13 17.50 1.68 12.91
C ASN A 13 16.44 1.48 14.00
N LYS A 14 16.04 2.60 14.62
CA LYS A 14 14.96 2.67 15.60
C LYS A 14 14.15 3.92 15.31
N GLY A 15 12.85 3.82 15.49
CA GLY A 15 11.97 4.96 15.27
C GLY A 15 10.58 4.75 15.81
N VAL A 16 9.73 5.73 15.55
CA VAL A 16 8.35 5.76 16.00
C VAL A 16 7.46 6.20 14.84
N ILE A 17 6.56 5.33 14.41
CA ILE A 17 5.52 5.69 13.45
C ILE A 17 4.39 6.31 14.24
N GLN A 18 4.13 7.59 14.03
CA GLN A 18 3.01 8.30 14.62
C GLN A 18 1.73 8.12 13.81
N SER A 19 0.58 8.47 14.41
CA SER A 19 -0.69 8.52 13.70
C SER A 19 -0.55 9.28 12.39
N MET A 20 -1.09 8.72 11.29
CA MET A 20 -1.02 9.26 9.93
C MET A 20 0.38 9.25 9.29
N GLY A 21 1.42 8.84 10.00
CA GLY A 21 2.74 8.58 9.45
C GLY A 21 2.83 7.25 8.72
N CYS A 22 3.95 7.03 8.05
CA CYS A 22 4.23 5.83 7.29
C CYS A 22 5.70 5.44 7.45
N GLN A 23 5.98 4.15 7.40
CA GLN A 23 7.31 3.59 7.23
C GLN A 23 7.39 2.91 5.88
N TRP A 24 8.44 3.17 5.13
CA TRP A 24 8.74 2.46 3.90
C TRP A 24 10.03 1.68 4.04
N MET A 25 9.95 0.38 3.83
CA MET A 25 11.09 -0.52 3.96
C MET A 25 11.28 -1.33 2.69
N THR A 26 12.50 -1.38 2.20
CA THR A 26 12.94 -2.37 1.20
C THR A 26 13.68 -3.47 1.94
N ALA A 27 13.09 -4.64 2.04
CA ALA A 27 13.71 -5.78 2.74
C ALA A 27 14.94 -6.31 1.97
N GLY A 28 14.88 -6.30 0.64
CA GLY A 28 16.01 -6.66 -0.23
C GLY A 28 16.60 -8.01 0.12
N SER A 29 17.93 -8.04 0.33
CA SER A 29 18.69 -9.26 0.65
C SER A 29 18.38 -9.85 2.03
N GLY A 30 17.60 -9.15 2.85
CA GLY A 30 17.13 -9.60 4.15
C GLY A 30 17.23 -8.52 5.22
N ILE A 31 16.18 -8.40 6.02
CA ILE A 31 16.10 -7.56 7.20
C ILE A 31 15.27 -8.27 8.26
N LEU A 32 15.68 -8.16 9.51
CA LEU A 32 14.86 -8.55 10.65
C LEU A 32 14.34 -7.29 11.30
N HIS A 33 13.05 -7.20 11.56
CA HIS A 33 12.46 -6.05 12.21
C HIS A 33 11.50 -6.46 13.32
N LYS A 34 11.28 -5.53 14.23
CA LYS A 34 10.38 -5.67 15.36
C LYS A 34 9.50 -4.44 15.41
N GLU A 35 8.21 -4.67 15.53
CA GLU A 35 7.18 -3.64 15.66
C GLU A 35 6.47 -3.78 16.99
N MET A 36 6.36 -2.70 17.75
CA MET A 36 5.79 -2.68 19.10
C MET A 36 4.70 -1.61 19.17
N PRO A 37 3.42 -2.00 19.08
CA PRO A 37 2.31 -1.08 19.30
C PRO A 37 2.39 -0.45 20.69
N GLN A 38 2.26 0.87 20.77
CA GLN A 38 2.19 1.59 22.02
C GLN A 38 0.73 1.74 22.50
N PRO A 39 0.49 1.84 23.82
CA PRO A 39 -0.86 2.06 24.33
C PRO A 39 -1.53 3.27 23.68
N SER A 40 -2.74 3.08 23.15
CA SER A 40 -3.53 4.12 22.50
C SER A 40 -5.00 3.75 22.59
N GLU A 41 -5.90 4.73 22.56
CA GLU A 41 -7.36 4.48 22.54
C GLU A 41 -7.78 3.64 21.32
N ARG A 42 -7.08 3.84 20.19
CA ARG A 42 -7.32 3.09 18.95
C ARG A 42 -6.01 2.85 18.22
N MET A 43 -5.74 1.59 17.90
CA MET A 43 -4.66 1.19 17.02
C MET A 43 -5.24 0.69 15.70
N LEU A 44 -4.93 1.39 14.61
CA LEU A 44 -5.24 0.97 13.25
C LEU A 44 -4.03 1.24 12.36
N GLY A 45 -3.40 0.16 11.92
CA GLY A 45 -2.30 0.18 10.95
C GLY A 45 -2.57 -0.80 9.81
N CYS A 46 -1.93 -0.56 8.69
CA CYS A 46 -1.90 -1.48 7.55
C CYS A 46 -0.45 -1.72 7.16
N GLN A 47 -0.09 -2.96 6.90
CA GLN A 47 1.18 -3.32 6.29
C GLN A 47 0.92 -3.79 4.86
N LEU A 48 1.40 -3.02 3.89
CA LEU A 48 1.36 -3.37 2.48
C LEU A 48 2.67 -4.05 2.09
N TRP A 49 2.57 -5.22 1.48
CA TRP A 49 3.72 -5.88 0.87
C TRP A 49 3.73 -5.63 -0.63
N VAL A 50 4.80 -5.01 -1.11
CA VAL A 50 5.07 -4.78 -2.52
C VAL A 50 6.18 -5.72 -2.95
N ASN A 51 5.89 -6.59 -3.93
CA ASN A 51 6.87 -7.55 -4.41
C ASN A 51 7.93 -6.86 -5.28
N LEU A 52 9.21 -7.15 -5.02
CA LEU A 52 10.31 -6.68 -5.85
C LEU A 52 10.47 -7.56 -7.11
N PRO A 53 10.86 -6.97 -8.26
CA PRO A 53 11.29 -7.76 -9.43
C PRO A 53 12.41 -8.73 -9.08
N ALA A 54 12.47 -9.91 -9.71
CA ALA A 54 13.50 -10.92 -9.48
C ALA A 54 14.91 -10.35 -9.51
N ALA A 55 15.22 -9.51 -10.51
CA ALA A 55 16.51 -8.85 -10.65
C ALA A 55 16.87 -7.86 -9.51
N LYS A 56 15.88 -7.54 -8.64
CA LYS A 56 16.03 -6.59 -7.51
C LYS A 56 15.73 -7.22 -6.15
N LYS A 57 15.49 -8.54 -6.11
CA LYS A 57 15.24 -9.25 -4.84
C LYS A 57 16.35 -9.09 -3.82
N MET A 58 17.60 -9.11 -4.28
CA MET A 58 18.79 -9.13 -3.43
C MET A 58 19.48 -7.76 -3.33
N VAL A 59 18.75 -6.65 -3.56
CA VAL A 59 19.31 -5.31 -3.32
C VAL A 59 19.58 -5.08 -1.84
N PRO A 60 20.48 -4.17 -1.47
CA PRO A 60 20.67 -3.83 -0.07
C PRO A 60 19.36 -3.39 0.60
N PRO A 61 19.12 -3.78 1.86
CA PRO A 61 17.98 -3.29 2.62
C PRO A 61 18.03 -1.77 2.75
N ALA A 62 16.87 -1.14 2.72
CA ALA A 62 16.74 0.30 2.90
C ALA A 62 15.50 0.63 3.72
N TYR A 63 15.54 1.75 4.40
CA TYR A 63 14.53 2.14 5.35
C TYR A 63 14.30 3.66 5.35
N ARG A 64 13.05 4.08 5.45
CA ARG A 64 12.67 5.49 5.53
C ARG A 64 11.40 5.68 6.35
N ASP A 65 11.47 6.50 7.38
CA ASP A 65 10.31 7.03 8.08
C ASP A 65 9.78 8.28 7.37
N ILE A 66 8.47 8.42 7.35
CA ILE A 66 7.77 9.55 6.76
C ILE A 66 6.82 10.10 7.81
N ALA A 67 7.11 11.33 8.24
CA ALA A 67 6.25 12.02 9.18
C ALA A 67 4.90 12.38 8.53
N PRO A 68 3.82 12.51 9.32
CA PRO A 68 2.51 12.87 8.79
C PRO A 68 2.50 14.15 7.95
N ASP A 69 3.30 15.15 8.35
CA ASP A 69 3.39 16.46 7.69
C ASP A 69 4.19 16.43 6.39
N ASP A 70 5.00 15.39 6.18
CA ASP A 70 5.76 15.17 4.94
C ASP A 70 4.89 14.55 3.83
N ILE A 71 3.70 14.06 4.15
CA ILE A 71 2.80 13.44 3.18
C ILE A 71 1.91 14.51 2.55
N PRO A 72 2.06 14.78 1.23
CA PRO A 72 1.23 15.75 0.53
C PRO A 72 -0.26 15.42 0.62
N VAL A 73 -1.09 16.45 0.77
CA VAL A 73 -2.54 16.33 0.89
C VAL A 73 -3.23 17.21 -0.15
N VAL A 74 -4.12 16.60 -0.91
CA VAL A 74 -5.04 17.32 -1.81
C VAL A 74 -6.42 17.32 -1.17
N MET A 75 -6.95 18.51 -0.94
CA MET A 75 -8.26 18.71 -0.32
C MET A 75 -9.25 19.33 -1.29
N SER A 76 -10.48 18.88 -1.24
CA SER A 76 -11.64 19.45 -1.91
C SER A 76 -12.87 19.30 -1.02
N ASP A 77 -13.99 19.86 -1.45
CA ASP A 77 -15.30 19.66 -0.81
C ASP A 77 -15.79 18.21 -0.82
N LYS A 78 -15.25 17.39 -1.74
CA LYS A 78 -15.66 15.99 -1.96
C LYS A 78 -14.69 14.94 -1.45
N ALA A 79 -13.42 15.31 -1.23
CA ALA A 79 -12.39 14.34 -0.84
C ALA A 79 -11.19 15.00 -0.17
N THR A 80 -10.59 14.28 0.77
CA THR A 80 -9.22 14.51 1.24
C THR A 80 -8.37 13.34 0.79
N VAL A 81 -7.32 13.60 -0.01
CA VAL A 81 -6.43 12.60 -0.56
C VAL A 81 -5.01 12.83 -0.06
N ARG A 82 -4.47 11.90 0.71
CA ARG A 82 -3.08 11.87 1.15
C ARG A 82 -2.29 11.02 0.17
N ILE A 83 -1.21 11.55 -0.37
CA ILE A 83 -0.43 10.92 -1.43
C ILE A 83 0.85 10.34 -0.81
N LEU A 84 0.84 9.05 -0.47
CA LEU A 84 2.02 8.39 0.07
C LEU A 84 3.04 8.13 -1.03
N SER A 85 2.59 7.61 -2.16
CA SER A 85 3.40 7.25 -3.31
C SER A 85 2.65 7.47 -4.62
N GLY A 86 3.37 7.63 -5.71
CA GLY A 86 2.81 7.96 -7.02
C GLY A 86 2.45 9.43 -7.15
N SER A 87 1.35 9.73 -7.82
CA SER A 87 0.89 11.12 -8.01
C SER A 87 -0.64 11.18 -8.05
N HIS A 88 -1.19 12.32 -7.65
CA HIS A 88 -2.60 12.65 -7.81
C HIS A 88 -2.76 14.13 -8.15
N ARG A 89 -3.49 14.43 -9.23
CA ARG A 89 -3.68 15.80 -9.76
C ARG A 89 -2.36 16.57 -9.93
N GLY A 90 -1.32 15.88 -10.43
CA GLY A 90 0.00 16.46 -10.66
C GLY A 90 0.86 16.65 -9.41
N ILE A 91 0.36 16.36 -8.21
CA ILE A 91 1.12 16.40 -6.96
C ILE A 91 1.73 15.02 -6.72
N ARG A 92 3.04 14.96 -6.47
CA ARG A 92 3.77 13.71 -6.19
C ARG A 92 3.76 13.40 -4.70
N GLY A 93 3.67 12.12 -4.38
CA GLY A 93 3.87 11.57 -3.05
C GLY A 93 5.33 11.63 -2.59
N THR A 94 5.52 11.43 -1.30
CA THR A 94 6.84 11.52 -0.64
C THR A 94 7.71 10.29 -0.88
N LEU A 95 7.10 9.14 -1.15
CA LEU A 95 7.84 7.89 -1.41
C LEU A 95 8.36 7.87 -2.84
N ASP A 96 9.67 7.64 -2.96
CA ASP A 96 10.32 7.36 -4.23
C ASP A 96 10.26 5.86 -4.52
N ASN A 97 9.69 5.52 -5.66
CA ASN A 97 9.48 4.15 -6.11
C ASN A 97 10.60 3.72 -7.06
N SER A 98 11.81 3.52 -6.54
CA SER A 98 12.98 3.18 -7.34
C SER A 98 12.87 1.82 -8.03
N TYR A 99 12.13 0.88 -7.48
CA TYR A 99 12.06 -0.51 -7.97
C TYR A 99 10.73 -0.87 -8.60
N VAL A 100 9.62 -0.43 -8.02
CA VAL A 100 8.27 -0.68 -8.52
C VAL A 100 7.49 0.63 -8.46
N GLN A 101 6.96 1.05 -9.59
CA GLN A 101 6.08 2.23 -9.62
C GLN A 101 4.74 1.85 -9.02
N ILE A 102 4.45 2.38 -7.85
CA ILE A 102 3.19 2.16 -7.16
C ILE A 102 2.50 3.49 -6.88
N THR A 103 1.21 3.55 -7.12
CA THR A 103 0.34 4.59 -6.57
C THR A 103 -0.25 4.09 -5.25
N TYR A 104 -0.09 4.89 -4.20
CA TYR A 104 -0.61 4.59 -2.87
C TYR A 104 -1.23 5.86 -2.27
N LEU A 105 -2.55 5.91 -2.26
CA LEU A 105 -3.35 7.02 -1.77
C LEU A 105 -4.16 6.57 -0.54
N ASP A 106 -4.29 7.47 0.45
CA ASP A 106 -5.24 7.34 1.56
C ASP A 106 -6.34 8.39 1.33
N VAL A 107 -7.53 7.93 0.99
CA VAL A 107 -8.65 8.74 0.53
C VAL A 107 -9.75 8.76 1.58
N THR A 108 -10.20 9.95 1.95
CA THR A 108 -11.35 10.16 2.84
C THR A 108 -12.43 10.94 2.10
N LEU A 109 -13.65 10.41 2.10
CA LEU A 109 -14.83 11.02 1.50
C LEU A 109 -15.85 11.38 2.58
N PRO A 110 -16.44 12.59 2.54
CA PRO A 110 -17.62 12.91 3.34
C PRO A 110 -18.81 12.01 3.01
N ALA A 111 -19.84 12.06 3.85
CA ALA A 111 -21.10 11.36 3.61
C ALA A 111 -21.67 11.65 2.21
N ASP A 112 -22.09 10.62 1.52
CA ASP A 112 -22.72 10.65 0.20
C ASP A 112 -21.90 11.28 -0.93
N ALA A 113 -20.63 11.63 -0.68
CA ALA A 113 -19.75 12.22 -1.69
C ALA A 113 -19.35 11.18 -2.75
N SER A 114 -19.32 11.62 -4.01
CA SER A 114 -18.75 10.87 -5.12
C SER A 114 -17.36 11.38 -5.45
N TRP A 115 -16.47 10.44 -5.77
CA TRP A 115 -15.08 10.73 -6.12
C TRP A 115 -14.66 9.91 -7.33
N LYS A 116 -13.83 10.51 -8.20
CA LYS A 116 -13.30 9.87 -9.41
C LYS A 116 -11.77 9.87 -9.37
N TYR A 117 -11.20 8.74 -9.73
CA TYR A 117 -9.78 8.57 -9.98
C TYR A 117 -9.56 8.38 -11.47
N ASN A 118 -8.93 9.38 -12.12
CA ASN A 118 -8.73 9.42 -13.56
C ASN A 118 -7.30 9.03 -13.98
N GLU A 119 -6.42 8.77 -13.01
CA GLU A 119 -5.02 8.46 -13.26
C GLU A 119 -4.74 6.93 -13.31
N ALA A 120 -5.80 6.11 -13.30
CA ALA A 120 -5.68 4.66 -13.50
C ALA A 120 -5.07 4.38 -14.88
N ARG A 121 -4.19 3.38 -14.94
CA ARG A 121 -3.55 2.94 -16.20
C ARG A 121 -4.03 1.54 -16.54
N ASP A 122 -4.23 1.30 -17.82
CA ASP A 122 -4.74 0.03 -18.34
C ASP A 122 -3.80 -1.17 -18.10
N ASP A 123 -2.50 -0.90 -17.87
CA ASP A 123 -1.49 -1.91 -17.62
C ASP A 123 -1.24 -2.18 -16.12
N GLU A 124 -2.03 -1.57 -15.22
CA GLU A 124 -1.88 -1.67 -13.77
C GLU A 124 -3.01 -2.46 -13.11
N ASN A 125 -2.67 -3.26 -12.11
CA ASN A 125 -3.65 -3.76 -11.16
C ASN A 125 -4.04 -2.62 -10.23
N LEU A 126 -5.34 -2.43 -10.01
CA LEU A 126 -5.86 -1.44 -9.09
C LEU A 126 -6.82 -2.09 -8.10
N PHE A 127 -6.68 -1.75 -6.82
CA PHE A 127 -7.67 -2.14 -5.82
C PHE A 127 -7.86 -1.05 -4.76
N LEU A 128 -9.03 -1.06 -4.15
CA LEU A 128 -9.36 -0.26 -2.99
C LEU A 128 -9.44 -1.17 -1.76
N TYR A 129 -8.97 -0.69 -0.62
CA TYR A 129 -9.14 -1.36 0.66
C TYR A 129 -9.87 -0.44 1.64
N LEU A 130 -11.11 -0.79 2.01
CA LEU A 130 -11.98 0.05 2.82
C LEU A 130 -11.63 -0.07 4.31
N LEU A 131 -11.19 1.05 4.90
CA LEU A 131 -10.79 1.17 6.30
C LEU A 131 -11.95 1.55 7.22
N GLU A 132 -12.80 2.48 6.78
CA GLU A 132 -13.88 3.07 7.59
C GLU A 132 -15.08 3.41 6.71
N GLY A 133 -16.28 3.33 7.29
CA GLY A 133 -17.53 3.66 6.62
C GLY A 133 -17.98 2.61 5.61
N SER A 134 -18.63 3.06 4.56
CA SER A 134 -19.13 2.22 3.47
C SER A 134 -18.92 2.87 2.10
N LEU A 135 -18.75 2.06 1.06
CA LEU A 135 -18.39 2.51 -0.28
C LEU A 135 -19.21 1.76 -1.34
N PHE A 136 -19.80 2.49 -2.26
CA PHE A 136 -20.36 1.94 -3.49
C PHE A 136 -19.27 1.98 -4.57
N PRO A 137 -18.73 0.83 -5.01
CA PRO A 137 -17.64 0.77 -5.99
C PRO A 137 -18.06 1.19 -7.40
N GLU A 138 -19.36 1.20 -7.66
CA GLU A 138 -19.96 1.79 -8.85
C GLU A 138 -21.15 2.64 -8.43
N VAL A 139 -21.31 3.82 -9.00
CA VAL A 139 -22.38 4.75 -8.64
C VAL A 139 -23.79 4.16 -8.83
N LYS A 140 -23.91 3.16 -9.70
CA LYS A 140 -25.19 2.46 -10.00
C LYS A 140 -25.40 1.21 -9.13
N GLN A 141 -24.47 0.80 -8.31
CA GLN A 141 -24.59 -0.38 -7.47
C GLN A 141 -25.58 -0.12 -6.32
N GLN A 142 -26.45 -1.10 -6.04
CA GLN A 142 -27.50 -0.97 -5.00
C GLN A 142 -27.00 -1.33 -3.59
N SER A 143 -25.87 -2.04 -3.48
CA SER A 143 -25.29 -2.43 -2.20
C SER A 143 -23.92 -1.77 -2.00
N ALA A 144 -23.70 -1.24 -0.79
CA ALA A 144 -22.41 -0.71 -0.40
C ALA A 144 -21.51 -1.82 0.16
N GLU A 145 -20.22 -1.72 -0.13
CA GLU A 145 -19.20 -2.50 0.55
C GLU A 145 -18.89 -1.89 1.92
N SER A 146 -18.59 -2.73 2.90
CA SER A 146 -18.30 -2.32 4.27
C SER A 146 -16.80 -2.40 4.59
N LYS A 147 -16.40 -1.81 5.71
CA LYS A 147 -15.01 -1.83 6.19
C LYS A 147 -14.42 -3.25 6.21
N GLY A 148 -13.14 -3.35 5.83
CA GLY A 148 -12.40 -4.61 5.74
C GLY A 148 -12.54 -5.32 4.39
N CYS A 149 -13.29 -4.76 3.42
CA CYS A 149 -13.38 -5.28 2.07
C CYS A 149 -12.25 -4.75 1.19
N ALA A 150 -11.74 -5.62 0.32
CA ALA A 150 -10.90 -5.24 -0.81
C ALA A 150 -11.73 -5.32 -2.09
N ILE A 151 -11.72 -4.26 -2.89
CA ILE A 151 -12.41 -4.13 -4.16
C ILE A 151 -11.35 -4.13 -5.25
N LEU A 152 -11.28 -5.20 -6.04
CA LEU A 152 -10.33 -5.31 -7.14
C LEU A 152 -11.01 -4.85 -8.44
N TYR A 153 -10.36 -3.93 -9.14
CA TYR A 153 -10.74 -3.54 -10.49
C TYR A 153 -9.99 -4.41 -11.49
N SER A 154 -10.73 -4.99 -12.39
CA SER A 154 -10.15 -5.85 -13.44
C SER A 154 -9.30 -5.01 -14.39
N VAL A 155 -8.17 -5.57 -14.82
CA VAL A 155 -7.43 -5.02 -15.96
C VAL A 155 -8.34 -5.19 -17.19
N PRO A 156 -8.51 -4.13 -18.01
CA PRO A 156 -9.34 -4.21 -19.20
C PRO A 156 -8.92 -5.32 -20.14
N VAL A 157 -9.90 -5.94 -20.78
CA VAL A 157 -9.63 -6.90 -21.85
C VAL A 157 -9.13 -6.13 -23.07
N PRO A 158 -8.04 -6.56 -23.75
CA PRO A 158 -7.57 -5.89 -24.95
C PRO A 158 -8.67 -5.72 -26.00
N GLY A 159 -8.97 -4.46 -26.36
CA GLY A 159 -10.01 -4.09 -27.32
C GLY A 159 -11.30 -3.55 -26.70
N GLU A 160 -11.45 -3.54 -25.38
CA GLU A 160 -12.48 -2.77 -24.70
C GLU A 160 -11.97 -1.34 -24.46
N ASP A 161 -12.85 -0.36 -24.70
CA ASP A 161 -12.55 1.06 -24.44
C ASP A 161 -12.64 1.27 -22.93
N THR A 162 -11.50 1.55 -22.30
CA THR A 162 -11.36 1.52 -20.84
C THR A 162 -10.93 2.85 -20.24
N ASP A 163 -11.08 3.92 -20.97
CA ASP A 163 -10.91 5.29 -20.45
C ASP A 163 -11.91 5.67 -19.35
N GLU A 164 -12.67 4.68 -18.82
CA GLU A 164 -13.58 4.93 -17.72
C GLU A 164 -12.82 5.11 -16.40
N PRO A 165 -13.01 6.26 -15.74
CA PRO A 165 -12.40 6.49 -14.42
C PRO A 165 -12.95 5.52 -13.38
N VAL A 166 -12.14 5.19 -12.38
CA VAL A 166 -12.64 4.53 -11.18
C VAL A 166 -13.52 5.52 -10.42
N GLU A 167 -14.82 5.28 -10.41
CA GLU A 167 -15.80 6.14 -9.74
C GLU A 167 -16.42 5.42 -8.55
N VAL A 168 -16.37 6.08 -7.39
CA VAL A 168 -16.91 5.56 -6.14
C VAL A 168 -17.79 6.59 -5.45
N LYS A 169 -18.74 6.11 -4.65
CA LYS A 169 -19.60 6.94 -3.80
C LYS A 169 -19.53 6.46 -2.36
N ALA A 170 -19.30 7.38 -1.42
CA ALA A 170 -19.37 7.10 0.00
C ALA A 170 -20.83 6.87 0.46
N GLY A 171 -21.00 6.02 1.45
CA GLY A 171 -22.28 5.88 2.14
C GLY A 171 -22.58 7.03 3.10
N PRO A 172 -23.68 6.92 3.89
CA PRO A 172 -24.19 8.01 4.74
C PRO A 172 -23.25 8.37 5.90
N GLU A 173 -22.28 7.52 6.24
CA GLU A 173 -21.28 7.78 7.29
C GLU A 173 -19.93 8.26 6.70
N GLY A 174 -19.86 8.48 5.38
CA GLY A 174 -18.62 8.70 4.68
C GLY A 174 -17.87 7.40 4.42
N ALA A 175 -16.66 7.54 3.88
CA ALA A 175 -15.76 6.41 3.64
C ALA A 175 -14.30 6.83 3.77
N ARG A 176 -13.44 5.93 4.25
CA ARG A 176 -11.99 6.04 4.15
C ARG A 176 -11.42 4.76 3.61
N PHE A 177 -10.62 4.86 2.58
CA PHE A 177 -10.04 3.72 1.90
C PHE A 177 -8.63 4.01 1.39
N LEU A 178 -7.86 2.95 1.21
CA LEU A 178 -6.59 2.98 0.50
C LEU A 178 -6.84 2.66 -0.96
N LEU A 179 -6.27 3.45 -1.87
CA LEU A 179 -6.19 3.13 -3.30
C LEU A 179 -4.77 2.73 -3.61
N LEU A 180 -4.63 1.56 -4.21
CA LEU A 180 -3.35 0.98 -4.59
C LEU A 180 -3.39 0.58 -6.05
N SER A 181 -2.37 1.03 -6.80
CA SER A 181 -2.21 0.67 -8.21
C SER A 181 -0.74 0.45 -8.54
N ALA A 182 -0.45 -0.59 -9.30
CA ALA A 182 0.90 -0.89 -9.77
C ALA A 182 0.87 -1.82 -10.98
N PRO A 183 1.87 -1.74 -11.89
CA PRO A 183 2.03 -2.70 -12.96
C PRO A 183 2.36 -4.09 -12.40
N PRO A 184 1.74 -5.17 -12.89
CA PRO A 184 2.05 -6.53 -12.48
C PRO A 184 3.44 -6.93 -12.93
N LEU A 185 4.24 -7.57 -12.05
CA LEU A 185 5.59 -8.01 -12.40
C LEU A 185 5.60 -9.15 -13.42
N LYS A 186 4.53 -9.96 -13.49
CA LYS A 186 4.42 -11.13 -14.39
C LYS A 186 5.57 -12.14 -14.22
N GLU A 187 6.05 -12.29 -13.01
CA GLU A 187 7.13 -13.20 -12.60
C GLU A 187 6.58 -14.27 -11.65
N PRO A 188 7.22 -15.43 -11.54
CA PRO A 188 6.86 -16.43 -10.55
C PRO A 188 6.93 -15.88 -9.12
N ILE A 189 6.00 -16.31 -8.26
CA ILE A 189 5.96 -15.93 -6.85
C ILE A 189 5.95 -17.19 -6.02
N VAL A 190 6.96 -17.34 -5.15
CA VAL A 190 7.03 -18.40 -4.16
C VAL A 190 7.09 -17.77 -2.78
N TRP A 191 6.01 -17.92 -2.03
CA TRP A 191 5.84 -17.30 -0.72
C TRP A 191 5.86 -18.33 0.39
N GLY A 192 6.62 -18.03 1.46
CA GLY A 192 6.62 -18.82 2.69
C GLY A 192 6.93 -17.95 3.90
N GLY A 193 6.02 -17.94 4.89
CA GLY A 193 6.16 -17.11 6.09
C GLY A 193 6.44 -15.63 5.73
N PRO A 194 7.52 -15.03 6.24
CA PRO A 194 7.84 -13.62 5.98
C PRO A 194 8.66 -13.39 4.70
N ILE A 195 8.87 -14.41 3.86
CA ILE A 195 9.79 -14.35 2.73
C ILE A 195 9.05 -14.62 1.42
N VAL A 196 9.33 -13.78 0.40
CA VAL A 196 8.81 -13.92 -0.96
C VAL A 196 9.99 -13.98 -1.94
N MET A 197 10.08 -15.07 -2.69
CA MET A 197 11.12 -15.32 -3.69
C MET A 197 10.49 -15.67 -5.05
N ASN A 198 11.31 -15.99 -6.05
CA ASN A 198 10.83 -16.37 -7.38
C ASN A 198 10.90 -17.88 -7.62
N SER A 199 11.70 -18.64 -6.82
CA SER A 199 11.76 -20.09 -6.89
C SER A 199 11.69 -20.73 -5.50
N ARG A 200 11.36 -22.03 -5.48
CA ARG A 200 11.34 -22.82 -4.23
C ARG A 200 12.74 -22.95 -3.63
N GLU A 201 13.74 -23.12 -4.49
CA GLU A 201 15.14 -23.27 -4.10
C GLU A 201 15.63 -22.00 -3.38
N GLU A 202 15.30 -20.82 -3.91
CA GLU A 202 15.62 -19.54 -3.28
C GLU A 202 14.94 -19.38 -1.92
N LEU A 203 13.68 -19.80 -1.81
CA LEU A 203 12.94 -19.73 -0.56
C LEU A 203 13.55 -20.68 0.49
N GLU A 204 13.89 -21.91 0.10
CA GLU A 204 14.53 -22.91 0.99
C GLU A 204 15.90 -22.44 1.45
N GLU A 205 16.69 -21.80 0.56
CA GLU A 205 17.96 -21.18 0.90
C GLU A 205 17.78 -20.09 1.96
N ALA A 206 16.86 -19.16 1.74
CA ALA A 206 16.57 -18.08 2.68
C ALA A 206 16.18 -18.61 4.08
N PHE A 207 15.38 -19.67 4.15
CA PHE A 207 15.06 -20.33 5.42
C PHE A 207 16.26 -21.06 6.04
N ARG A 208 17.16 -21.60 5.23
CA ARG A 208 18.40 -22.21 5.70
C ARG A 208 19.33 -21.16 6.32
N GLU A 209 19.52 -20.02 5.63
CA GLU A 209 20.30 -18.90 6.13
C GLU A 209 19.72 -18.36 7.44
N LEU A 210 18.38 -18.26 7.53
CA LEU A 210 17.72 -17.79 8.75
C LEU A 210 17.98 -18.73 9.95
N ARG A 211 17.90 -20.06 9.73
CA ARG A 211 18.20 -21.05 10.79
C ARG A 211 19.67 -21.04 11.21
N ASN A 212 20.58 -20.74 10.29
CA ASN A 212 22.02 -20.73 10.53
C ASN A 212 22.53 -19.38 11.06
N GLY A 213 21.67 -18.36 11.16
CA GLY A 213 22.08 -17.02 11.59
C GLY A 213 22.91 -16.24 10.57
N THR A 214 22.83 -16.63 9.28
CA THR A 214 23.54 -16.01 8.15
C THR A 214 22.64 -15.24 7.19
N PHE A 215 21.39 -15.01 7.59
CA PHE A 215 20.38 -14.34 6.77
C PHE A 215 20.67 -12.84 6.56
N ILE A 216 21.19 -12.16 7.57
CA ILE A 216 21.63 -10.77 7.48
C ILE A 216 23.03 -10.75 6.93
N LYS A 217 23.26 -9.98 5.85
CA LYS A 217 24.52 -9.93 5.07
C LYS A 217 25.23 -8.62 5.26
#